data_464d51c7937e24418a947b54d87f09aa
#
_entry.id   464d51c7937e24418a947b54d87f09aa
#
_cell.length_a   1.000
_cell.length_b   1.000
_cell.length_c   1.000
_cell.angle_alpha   90.00
_cell.angle_beta   90.00
_cell.angle_gamma   90.00
#
_symmetry.space_group_name_H-M   'P 1'
#
loop_
_entity.id
_entity.type
_entity.pdbx_description
1 polymer ?
#
loop_
_entity_poly.entity_id
_entity_poly.type
_entity_poly.pdbx_seq_one_letter_code
_entity_poly.pdbx_strand_id
1 'polypeptide(L)'
;MKVTRPILAVAGAAAVLALAGCGSGSGGEAKVPPTATGSLESLAAEVECEPDMQTDADTIRQAICTNATGKFVLATFSTDRGQREWMNDAKDYGGFYLVGRKWVAVGDNSVVTALRGTLGGDVEVGTDHSAHGG
;
A
#
# COMPACT_ATOMS: atom_id res chain seq x y z
N MET A 1 -61.41 41.77 -23.70
CA MET A 1 -60.86 41.52 -23.28
C MET A 1 -60.13 40.88 -22.84
N LYS A 2 -59.68 40.48 -22.72
CA LYS A 2 -58.91 39.95 -22.20
C LYS A 2 -57.91 39.57 -21.88
N VAL A 3 -57.49 39.30 -21.63
CA VAL A 3 -56.48 39.02 -21.19
C VAL A 3 -55.75 38.33 -20.81
N THR A 4 -55.30 37.99 -20.69
CA THR A 4 -54.39 37.37 -20.23
C THR A 4 -53.46 37.13 -19.81
N ARG A 5 -52.87 36.57 -19.60
CA ARG A 5 -51.87 36.28 -19.04
C ARG A 5 -50.84 35.66 -18.80
N PRO A 6 -50.32 35.54 -18.54
CA PRO A 6 -49.18 35.16 -18.37
C PRO A 6 -48.51 34.52 -17.70
N ILE A 7 -48.05 34.13 -17.50
CA ILE A 7 -47.29 33.49 -16.87
C ILE A 7 -46.22 33.24 -16.62
N LEU A 8 -45.67 32.90 -16.43
CA LEU A 8 -44.59 32.64 -16.13
C LEU A 8 -43.84 31.89 -15.63
N ALA A 9 -43.39 31.59 -15.45
CA ALA A 9 -42.67 30.82 -15.04
C ALA A 9 -41.64 30.62 -14.64
N VAL A 10 -41.13 30.32 -14.53
CA VAL A 10 -40.13 30.06 -14.13
C VAL A 10 -39.29 29.45 -13.74
N ALA A 11 -38.76 29.08 -13.64
CA ALA A 11 -37.94 28.57 -13.32
C ALA A 11 -37.04 28.13 -12.84
N GLY A 12 -36.52 27.76 -12.70
CA GLY A 12 -35.76 27.35 -12.17
C GLY A 12 -34.78 26.89 -11.85
N ALA A 13 -34.27 26.47 -11.92
CA ALA A 13 -33.25 26.10 -11.52
C ALA A 13 -32.41 25.57 -11.01
N ALA A 14 -31.97 25.31 -10.87
CA ALA A 14 -31.15 24.88 -10.28
C ALA A 14 -30.17 24.29 -10.03
N ALA A 15 -29.76 23.90 -10.07
CA ALA A 15 -28.77 23.47 -9.78
C ALA A 15 -27.88 23.01 -9.28
N VAL A 16 -27.46 22.71 -9.09
CA VAL A 16 -26.53 22.31 -8.59
C VAL A 16 -25.62 21.73 -8.31
N LEU A 17 -25.19 21.31 -8.28
CA LEU A 17 -24.23 20.75 -7.98
C LEU A 17 -23.32 20.35 -7.40
N ALA A 18 -22.95 20.19 -7.20
CA ALA A 18 -22.17 19.78 -6.59
C ALA A 18 -21.21 19.23 -6.47
N LEU A 19 -20.91 18.83 -6.49
CA LEU A 19 -19.98 18.29 -6.24
C LEU A 19 -19.12 17.96 -5.78
N ALA A 20 -18.91 17.82 -5.67
CA ALA A 20 -18.14 17.46 -5.28
C ALA A 20 -17.26 17.02 -4.83
N GLY A 21 -16.97 16.98 -4.61
CA GLY A 21 -16.13 16.69 -4.07
C GLY A 21 -15.31 16.12 -3.88
N CYS A 22 -15.21 15.88 -3.74
CA CYS A 22 -14.51 15.21 -3.55
C CYS A 22 -13.46 15.30 -3.38
N GLY A 23 -13.18 15.41 -3.22
CA GLY A 23 -12.21 15.43 -2.96
C GLY A 23 -11.34 15.57 -3.07
N SER A 24 -11.41 15.65 -3.06
CA SER A 24 -10.65 15.73 -2.99
C SER A 24 -9.64 15.90 -2.87
N GLY A 25 -9.30 16.25 -2.80
CA GLY A 25 -8.23 16.51 -2.54
C GLY A 25 -7.32 16.04 -2.91
N SER A 26 -7.03 15.56 -2.86
CA SER A 26 -6.08 15.03 -3.08
C SER A 26 -5.37 15.21 -4.01
N GLY A 27 -5.31 15.72 -4.43
CA GLY A 27 -4.51 15.88 -5.19
C GLY A 27 -3.55 15.21 -5.64
N GLY A 28 -2.95 14.96 -6.20
CA GLY A 28 -1.89 14.45 -6.69
C GLY A 28 -1.20 13.48 -6.00
N GLU A 29 -1.39 13.27 -4.86
CA GLU A 29 -0.69 12.34 -4.23
C GLU A 29 -1.15 11.04 -4.56
N ALA A 30 -0.30 10.11 -4.78
CA ALA A 30 -0.62 8.76 -4.96
C ALA A 30 -1.31 8.33 -3.74
N LYS A 31 -2.45 7.77 -3.87
CA LYS A 31 -3.09 7.35 -2.73
C LYS A 31 -2.52 6.11 -2.24
N VAL A 32 -2.16 6.08 -1.02
CA VAL A 32 -1.69 4.89 -0.36
C VAL A 32 -2.89 4.33 0.40
N PRO A 33 -3.28 3.09 0.14
CA PRO A 33 -4.44 2.52 0.80
C PRO A 33 -4.14 2.25 2.27
N PRO A 34 -5.16 1.95 3.07
CA PRO A 34 -4.93 1.50 4.43
C PRO A 34 -4.01 0.29 4.41
N THR A 35 -3.20 0.15 5.44
CA THR A 35 -2.26 -0.95 5.51
C THR A 35 -2.99 -2.29 5.53
N ALA A 36 -2.62 -3.17 4.62
CA ALA A 36 -3.23 -4.47 4.53
C ALA A 36 -2.89 -5.32 5.75
N THR A 37 -3.73 -6.27 6.05
CA THR A 37 -3.51 -7.23 7.13
C THR A 37 -3.90 -8.59 6.63
N GLY A 38 -3.45 -9.62 7.33
CA GLY A 38 -3.88 -10.97 6.98
C GLY A 38 -2.72 -11.92 6.85
N SER A 39 -3.01 -13.07 6.32
CA SER A 39 -2.02 -14.12 6.18
C SER A 39 -1.07 -13.83 5.02
N LEU A 40 0.03 -14.55 4.99
CA LEU A 40 0.96 -14.45 3.89
C LEU A 40 0.24 -14.72 2.57
N GLU A 41 -0.62 -15.73 2.55
CA GLU A 41 -1.35 -16.08 1.34
C GLU A 41 -2.29 -14.97 0.89
N SER A 42 -2.96 -14.32 1.84
CA SER A 42 -3.90 -13.26 1.46
C SER A 42 -3.16 -12.03 0.95
N LEU A 43 -2.03 -11.71 1.57
CA LEU A 43 -1.23 -10.58 1.09
C LEU A 43 -0.65 -10.88 -0.29
N ALA A 44 -0.18 -12.10 -0.50
CA ALA A 44 0.34 -12.48 -1.80
C ALA A 44 -0.73 -12.39 -2.87
N ALA A 45 -1.94 -12.79 -2.55
CA ALA A 45 -3.04 -12.71 -3.51
C ALA A 45 -3.35 -11.27 -3.89
N GLU A 46 -3.25 -10.35 -2.95
CA GLU A 46 -3.54 -8.96 -3.26
C GLU A 46 -2.54 -8.36 -4.24
N VAL A 47 -1.32 -8.85 -4.24
CA VAL A 47 -0.30 -8.36 -5.15
C VAL A 47 -0.03 -9.32 -6.31
N GLU A 48 -0.94 -10.28 -6.48
CA GLU A 48 -0.87 -11.22 -7.60
C GLU A 48 0.43 -12.00 -7.66
N CYS A 49 0.81 -12.52 -6.52
CA CYS A 49 2.00 -13.34 -6.41
C CYS A 49 1.63 -14.74 -5.97
N GLU A 50 2.26 -15.74 -6.57
CA GLU A 50 2.16 -17.07 -6.05
C GLU A 50 3.33 -17.29 -5.15
N PRO A 51 3.13 -17.40 -3.85
CA PRO A 51 4.26 -17.43 -2.93
C PRO A 51 5.00 -18.77 -2.99
N ASP A 52 6.31 -18.68 -3.10
CA ASP A 52 7.18 -19.84 -3.03
C ASP A 52 7.72 -19.90 -1.61
N MET A 53 7.15 -20.75 -0.79
CA MET A 53 7.44 -20.77 0.65
C MET A 53 8.86 -21.21 0.91
N GLN A 54 9.58 -20.41 1.68
CA GLN A 54 10.96 -20.69 2.08
C GLN A 54 11.04 -21.09 3.54
N THR A 55 10.22 -20.48 4.37
CA THR A 55 10.16 -20.76 5.80
C THR A 55 8.70 -20.79 6.20
N ASP A 56 8.32 -21.78 6.94
CA ASP A 56 6.95 -21.89 7.41
C ASP A 56 6.96 -22.37 8.86
N ALA A 57 7.26 -21.45 9.74
CA ALA A 57 7.35 -21.73 11.17
C ALA A 57 6.22 -21.00 11.91
N ASP A 58 6.04 -21.36 13.16
CA ASP A 58 4.97 -20.75 13.95
C ASP A 58 5.17 -19.26 14.16
N THR A 59 6.40 -18.80 14.21
CA THR A 59 6.67 -17.41 14.53
C THR A 59 6.94 -16.55 13.31
N ILE A 60 7.33 -17.17 12.20
CA ILE A 60 7.63 -16.43 10.98
C ILE A 60 7.40 -17.31 9.76
N ARG A 61 6.82 -16.72 8.76
CA ARG A 61 6.65 -17.38 7.47
C ARG A 61 7.25 -16.48 6.41
N GLN A 62 8.01 -17.05 5.51
CA GLN A 62 8.65 -16.28 4.45
C GLN A 62 8.47 -16.96 3.12
N ALA A 63 8.27 -16.17 2.11
CA ALA A 63 8.12 -16.68 0.75
C ALA A 63 8.81 -15.74 -0.23
N ILE A 64 9.23 -16.31 -1.34
CA ILE A 64 9.69 -15.51 -2.47
C ILE A 64 8.48 -15.30 -3.35
N CYS A 65 8.24 -14.05 -3.69
CA CYS A 65 7.14 -13.65 -4.56
C CYS A 65 7.68 -13.04 -5.84
N THR A 66 7.01 -13.30 -6.94
CA THR A 66 7.33 -12.66 -8.20
C THR A 66 6.02 -12.25 -8.84
N ASN A 67 5.94 -11.02 -9.29
CA ASN A 67 4.78 -10.54 -10.01
C ASN A 67 5.23 -9.57 -11.10
N ALA A 68 4.30 -8.86 -11.69
CA ALA A 68 4.64 -7.93 -12.76
C ALA A 68 5.60 -6.85 -12.32
N THR A 69 5.62 -6.52 -11.04
CA THR A 69 6.50 -5.49 -10.53
C THR A 69 7.93 -5.98 -10.36
N GLY A 70 8.10 -7.25 -10.08
CA GLY A 70 9.41 -7.82 -9.87
C GLY A 70 9.40 -8.87 -8.78
N LYS A 71 10.57 -9.15 -8.23
CA LYS A 71 10.75 -10.18 -7.23
C LYS A 71 10.94 -9.55 -5.86
N PHE A 72 10.34 -10.14 -4.87
CA PHE A 72 10.47 -9.65 -3.49
C PHE A 72 10.27 -10.80 -2.52
N VAL A 73 10.70 -10.58 -1.29
CA VAL A 73 10.45 -11.53 -0.22
C VAL A 73 9.27 -11.00 0.60
N LEU A 74 8.34 -11.85 0.91
CA LEU A 74 7.21 -11.50 1.75
C LEU A 74 7.31 -12.31 3.03
N ALA A 75 7.30 -11.64 4.17
CA ALA A 75 7.40 -12.31 5.46
C ALA A 75 6.26 -11.89 6.35
N THR A 76 5.72 -12.84 7.10
CA THR A 76 4.69 -12.55 8.09
C THR A 76 5.14 -13.05 9.45
N PHE A 77 4.63 -12.42 10.50
CA PHE A 77 5.09 -12.67 11.86
C PHE A 77 3.89 -12.89 12.77
N SER A 78 4.06 -13.77 13.75
CA SER A 78 2.98 -14.02 14.68
C SER A 78 2.85 -12.90 15.71
N THR A 79 3.91 -12.11 15.94
CA THR A 79 3.88 -11.04 16.92
C THR A 79 4.55 -9.79 16.38
N ASP A 80 4.15 -8.65 16.91
CA ASP A 80 4.81 -7.38 16.55
C ASP A 80 6.26 -7.37 17.01
N ARG A 81 6.54 -7.99 18.14
CA ARG A 81 7.89 -8.03 18.63
C ARG A 81 8.78 -8.84 17.70
N GLY A 82 8.28 -9.96 17.22
CA GLY A 82 9.05 -10.78 16.29
C GLY A 82 9.36 -10.01 15.02
N GLN A 83 8.39 -9.24 14.55
CA GLN A 83 8.60 -8.40 13.37
C GLN A 83 9.70 -7.37 13.63
N ARG A 84 9.66 -6.72 14.79
CA ARG A 84 10.68 -5.71 15.09
C ARG A 84 12.05 -6.30 15.19
N GLU A 85 12.17 -7.45 15.82
CA GLU A 85 13.47 -8.10 15.97
C GLU A 85 14.02 -8.50 14.61
N TRP A 86 13.16 -9.03 13.77
CA TRP A 86 13.56 -9.42 12.42
C TRP A 86 14.02 -8.19 11.63
N MET A 87 13.27 -7.10 11.72
CA MET A 87 13.63 -5.88 11.02
C MET A 87 14.95 -5.31 11.49
N ASN A 88 15.20 -5.33 12.80
CA ASN A 88 16.44 -4.82 13.32
C ASN A 88 17.63 -5.59 12.76
N ASP A 89 17.51 -6.90 12.67
CA ASP A 89 18.56 -7.71 12.11
C ASP A 89 18.69 -7.52 10.61
N ALA A 90 17.57 -7.52 9.91
CA ALA A 90 17.59 -7.46 8.46
C ALA A 90 18.16 -6.14 7.96
N LYS A 91 17.83 -5.05 8.63
CA LYS A 91 18.26 -3.74 8.16
C LYS A 91 19.77 -3.55 8.21
N ASP A 92 20.46 -4.35 9.00
CA ASP A 92 21.91 -4.29 9.01
C ASP A 92 22.51 -4.69 7.66
N TYR A 93 21.77 -5.43 6.87
CA TYR A 93 22.23 -5.86 5.57
C TYR A 93 21.81 -4.90 4.44
N GLY A 94 21.19 -3.80 4.78
CA GLY A 94 20.72 -2.84 3.78
C GLY A 94 19.40 -3.25 3.17
N GLY A 95 19.00 -2.59 2.12
CA GLY A 95 17.81 -2.93 1.37
C GLY A 95 16.63 -2.02 1.66
N PHE A 96 15.56 -2.30 0.98
CA PHE A 96 14.32 -1.53 1.13
C PHE A 96 13.24 -2.45 1.65
N TYR A 97 12.47 -1.94 2.61
CA TYR A 97 11.48 -2.74 3.31
C TYR A 97 10.16 -2.02 3.31
N LEU A 98 9.10 -2.72 2.94
CA LEU A 98 7.75 -2.20 3.09
C LEU A 98 7.19 -2.87 4.34
N VAL A 99 6.85 -2.08 5.35
CA VAL A 99 6.50 -2.59 6.65
C VAL A 99 5.02 -2.37 6.92
N GLY A 100 4.32 -3.44 7.20
CA GLY A 100 2.91 -3.38 7.56
C GLY A 100 2.69 -3.99 8.93
N ARG A 101 1.47 -4.41 9.19
CA ARG A 101 1.16 -5.00 10.48
C ARG A 101 1.47 -6.47 10.46
N LYS A 102 2.54 -6.83 11.14
CA LYS A 102 3.01 -8.21 11.22
C LYS A 102 3.37 -8.79 9.87
N TRP A 103 3.77 -7.92 8.95
CA TRP A 103 4.32 -8.37 7.67
C TRP A 103 5.35 -7.37 7.15
N VAL A 104 6.24 -7.86 6.33
CA VAL A 104 7.26 -7.04 5.67
C VAL A 104 7.44 -7.57 4.26
N ALA A 105 7.62 -6.67 3.31
CA ALA A 105 8.04 -7.08 1.96
C ALA A 105 9.40 -6.45 1.69
N VAL A 106 10.31 -7.21 1.13
CA VAL A 106 11.69 -6.77 0.92
C VAL A 106 12.03 -6.88 -0.56
N GLY A 107 12.54 -5.83 -1.13
CA GLY A 107 12.92 -5.85 -2.54
C GLY A 107 13.59 -4.55 -2.93
N ASP A 108 13.75 -4.35 -4.22
CA ASP A 108 14.30 -3.10 -4.72
C ASP A 108 13.36 -1.96 -4.41
N ASN A 109 13.90 -0.77 -4.38
CA ASN A 109 13.09 0.41 -4.07
C ASN A 109 11.88 0.52 -4.99
N SER A 110 12.05 0.30 -6.27
CA SER A 110 10.92 0.39 -7.20
C SER A 110 9.85 -0.64 -6.90
N VAL A 111 10.27 -1.83 -6.48
CA VAL A 111 9.34 -2.92 -6.16
C VAL A 111 8.55 -2.58 -4.91
N VAL A 112 9.23 -2.19 -3.83
CA VAL A 112 8.52 -1.90 -2.58
C VAL A 112 7.61 -0.69 -2.73
N THR A 113 8.02 0.29 -3.54
CA THR A 113 7.19 1.45 -3.79
C THR A 113 5.90 1.05 -4.52
N ALA A 114 6.01 0.16 -5.49
CA ALA A 114 4.84 -0.32 -6.21
C ALA A 114 3.93 -1.15 -5.28
N LEU A 115 4.52 -2.00 -4.46
CA LEU A 115 3.74 -2.82 -3.53
C LEU A 115 2.98 -1.94 -2.53
N ARG A 116 3.58 -0.83 -2.14
CA ARG A 116 2.92 0.09 -1.22
C ARG A 116 1.63 0.64 -1.80
N GLY A 117 1.59 0.81 -3.10
CA GLY A 117 0.37 1.27 -3.75
C GLY A 117 -0.79 0.29 -3.63
N THR A 118 -0.52 -0.97 -3.34
CA THR A 118 -1.56 -1.98 -3.16
C THR A 118 -1.74 -2.34 -1.69
N LEU A 119 -0.66 -2.50 -0.97
CA LEU A 119 -0.72 -3.02 0.40
C LEU A 119 -0.70 -1.95 1.48
N GLY A 120 -0.36 -0.73 1.12
CA GLY A 120 -0.14 0.30 2.14
C GLY A 120 1.15 0.04 2.89
N GLY A 121 1.26 0.57 4.08
CA GLY A 121 2.45 0.38 4.89
C GLY A 121 3.47 1.50 4.70
N ASP A 122 4.60 1.35 5.36
CA ASP A 122 5.64 2.37 5.33
C ASP A 122 6.94 1.79 4.80
N VAL A 123 7.64 2.58 4.00
CA VAL A 123 8.93 2.15 3.47
C VAL A 123 10.02 2.50 4.47
N GLU A 124 10.85 1.53 4.80
CA GLU A 124 12.02 1.74 5.64
C GLU A 124 13.24 1.30 4.86
N VAL A 125 14.34 2.02 5.06
CA VAL A 125 15.58 1.75 4.33
C VAL A 125 16.59 1.21 5.30
N GLY A 126 17.25 0.13 4.92
CA GLY A 126 18.28 -0.44 5.77
C GLY A 126 19.56 0.37 5.73
N THR A 127 20.55 -0.11 6.46
CA THR A 127 21.82 0.56 6.55
C THR A 127 22.45 0.62 5.15
N ASP A 128 22.92 1.81 4.79
CA ASP A 128 23.56 1.97 3.49
C ASP A 128 25.05 1.84 3.66
N HIS A 129 25.55 0.63 3.44
CA HIS A 129 26.95 0.38 3.62
C HIS A 129 27.81 1.09 2.58
N SER A 130 27.24 1.41 1.46
CA SER A 130 28.01 2.09 0.44
C SER A 130 28.35 3.50 0.84
N ALA A 131 27.54 4.10 1.68
CA ALA A 131 27.80 5.45 2.13
C ALA A 131 28.99 5.50 3.06
N HIS A 132 29.43 4.37 3.58
CA HIS A 132 30.51 4.37 4.47
C HIS A 132 31.69 4.08 3.77
N GLY A 133 31.60 3.90 2.66
CA GLY A 133 32.66 3.55 2.03
C GLY A 133 33.72 4.24 2.23
N GLY A 134 33.57 4.99 2.57
CA GLY A 134 34.64 5.71 2.71
C GLY A 134 35.53 5.30 3.31
#